data_63c341316c72de8e151f6955e1d41e19
#
_entry.id   63c341316c72de8e151f6955e1d41e19
#
_cell.length_a   1.000
_cell.length_b   1.000
_cell.length_c   1.000
_cell.angle_alpha   90.00
_cell.angle_beta   90.00
_cell.angle_gamma   90.00
#
_symmetry.space_group_name_H-M   'P 1'
#
loop_
_entity.id
_entity.type
_entity.pdbx_description
1 polymer ?
#
loop_
_entity_poly.entity_id
_entity_poly.type
_entity_poly.pdbx_seq_one_letter_code
_entity_poly.pdbx_strand_id
1 'polypeptide(L)'
;MHLTGALALGVGLAALVAAAEAAEPPRPTVRIAGIVLKWIRGDKAANLRRAEPLIRQAAAKGAQIVVTTECFLDGYAIADKAIPLNTYRALGEPIPDGTCFKKLAALAKELKIHLVAGMLEADGDKRFNTAAILGPDGRLIGKYRKQHLGHESVRNTPGKTSHTFATPFGRVGVMICADRRFPDIVGRFRENGAELLLCLSGGMFGPKSNDPILQARSRENQLTIVFVHPAEFLVTAPDGSIAARTILGKQLLIAPEEVGGKKDQNRVFIFDLPLGPRKENAQ
;
A
#
# COMPACT_ATOMS: atom_id res chain seq x y z
N MET A 1 94.64 -17.84 -2.80
CA MET A 1 93.84 -16.65 -3.07
C MET A 1 92.62 -17.06 -3.87
N HIS A 2 91.48 -17.30 -3.24
CA HIS A 2 90.22 -17.39 -3.90
C HIS A 2 89.14 -16.90 -2.90
N LEU A 3 88.59 -15.75 -3.20
CA LEU A 3 87.42 -15.21 -2.51
C LEU A 3 86.14 -15.89 -3.06
N THR A 4 85.32 -16.46 -2.18
CA THR A 4 84.03 -16.90 -2.50
C THR A 4 82.99 -15.92 -1.85
N GLY A 5 82.31 -15.15 -2.69
CA GLY A 5 81.20 -14.27 -2.25
C GLY A 5 79.92 -15.06 -2.10
N ALA A 6 79.28 -14.96 -0.95
CA ALA A 6 77.96 -15.51 -0.70
C ALA A 6 76.90 -14.46 -1.03
N LEU A 7 75.99 -14.83 -1.94
CA LEU A 7 74.79 -14.04 -2.30
C LEU A 7 73.68 -14.42 -1.35
N ALA A 8 73.22 -13.49 -0.53
CA ALA A 8 72.03 -13.66 0.30
C ALA A 8 70.79 -13.23 -0.48
N LEU A 9 69.90 -14.17 -0.79
CA LEU A 9 68.54 -13.90 -1.31
C LEU A 9 67.60 -13.52 -0.15
N GLY A 10 67.22 -12.26 -0.09
CA GLY A 10 66.12 -11.80 0.79
C GLY A 10 64.79 -12.07 0.17
N VAL A 11 64.00 -12.98 0.77
CA VAL A 11 62.57 -13.22 0.41
C VAL A 11 61.75 -12.24 1.20
N GLY A 12 61.28 -11.20 0.50
CA GLY A 12 60.31 -10.26 1.07
C GLY A 12 58.90 -10.87 1.11
N LEU A 13 58.41 -11.14 2.32
CA LEU A 13 57.03 -11.60 2.56
C LEU A 13 56.11 -10.37 2.51
N ALA A 14 55.40 -10.16 1.37
CA ALA A 14 54.37 -9.14 1.26
C ALA A 14 53.09 -9.68 1.95
N ALA A 15 52.78 -9.17 3.13
CA ALA A 15 51.52 -9.45 3.80
C ALA A 15 50.41 -8.68 3.10
N LEU A 16 49.53 -9.38 2.38
CA LEU A 16 48.24 -8.85 1.88
C LEU A 16 47.33 -8.65 3.08
N VAL A 17 47.17 -7.41 3.52
CA VAL A 17 46.11 -7.04 4.47
C VAL A 17 44.82 -6.89 3.66
N ALA A 18 43.99 -7.93 3.67
CA ALA A 18 42.60 -7.82 3.18
C ALA A 18 41.85 -6.89 4.12
N ALA A 19 41.56 -5.67 3.67
CA ALA A 19 40.62 -4.79 4.35
C ALA A 19 39.25 -5.46 4.33
N ALA A 20 38.81 -5.94 5.48
CA ALA A 20 37.42 -6.34 5.65
C ALA A 20 36.54 -5.11 5.41
N GLU A 21 35.80 -5.12 4.31
CA GLU A 21 34.80 -4.11 4.00
C GLU A 21 33.79 -4.10 5.15
N ALA A 22 33.77 -3.04 5.94
CA ALA A 22 32.85 -2.89 7.06
C ALA A 22 31.45 -2.91 6.46
N ALA A 23 30.63 -3.89 6.84
CA ALA A 23 29.25 -3.99 6.41
C ALA A 23 28.52 -2.67 6.72
N GLU A 24 27.93 -2.04 5.70
CA GLU A 24 27.14 -0.83 5.90
C GLU A 24 26.08 -1.08 7.00
N PRO A 25 25.88 -0.11 7.93
CA PRO A 25 24.87 -0.27 8.95
C PRO A 25 23.50 -0.49 8.28
N PRO A 26 22.64 -1.35 8.86
CA PRO A 26 21.34 -1.66 8.26
C PRO A 26 20.56 -0.36 8.06
N ARG A 27 20.11 -0.13 6.83
CA ARG A 27 19.29 1.05 6.49
C ARG A 27 18.00 1.02 7.33
N PRO A 28 17.54 2.17 7.84
CA PRO A 28 16.26 2.23 8.53
C PRO A 28 15.15 1.71 7.61
N THR A 29 14.25 0.90 8.13
CA THR A 29 13.15 0.32 7.37
C THR A 29 11.81 0.81 7.90
N VAL A 30 10.80 0.90 7.02
CA VAL A 30 9.40 1.00 7.42
C VAL A 30 8.71 -0.32 7.15
N ARG A 31 8.01 -0.85 8.16
CA ARG A 31 7.22 -2.07 8.03
C ARG A 31 5.82 -1.74 7.56
N ILE A 32 5.46 -2.23 6.38
CA ILE A 32 4.17 -2.01 5.73
C ILE A 32 3.38 -3.30 5.75
N ALA A 33 2.10 -3.23 6.12
CA ALA A 33 1.18 -4.36 6.03
C ALA A 33 0.09 -4.11 5.00
N GLY A 34 -0.14 -5.10 4.14
CA GLY A 34 -1.33 -5.19 3.30
C GLY A 34 -2.39 -6.08 3.94
N ILE A 35 -3.60 -5.57 4.12
CA ILE A 35 -4.75 -6.33 4.58
C ILE A 35 -5.53 -6.84 3.37
N VAL A 36 -5.37 -8.11 3.06
CA VAL A 36 -6.15 -8.77 2.01
C VAL A 36 -7.40 -9.37 2.63
N LEU A 37 -8.54 -8.77 2.35
CA LEU A 37 -9.85 -9.13 2.87
C LEU A 37 -10.77 -9.50 1.73
N LYS A 38 -11.44 -10.66 1.81
CA LYS A 38 -12.58 -11.00 0.93
C LYS A 38 -13.81 -10.24 1.41
N TRP A 39 -14.51 -9.58 0.51
CA TRP A 39 -15.58 -8.66 0.88
C TRP A 39 -16.95 -9.34 1.01
N ILE A 40 -17.75 -8.82 1.94
CA ILE A 40 -19.20 -9.00 1.95
C ILE A 40 -19.80 -7.77 1.29
N ARG A 41 -20.52 -7.96 0.20
CA ARG A 41 -21.09 -6.88 -0.60
C ARG A 41 -22.12 -6.07 0.20
N GLY A 42 -21.91 -4.75 0.30
CA GLY A 42 -22.87 -3.83 0.93
C GLY A 42 -22.95 -3.90 2.45
N ASP A 43 -22.18 -4.74 3.13
CA ASP A 43 -22.20 -4.87 4.60
C ASP A 43 -20.95 -4.24 5.24
N LYS A 44 -21.05 -2.93 5.50
CA LYS A 44 -19.96 -2.17 6.16
C LYS A 44 -19.62 -2.72 7.55
N ALA A 45 -20.63 -3.10 8.31
CA ALA A 45 -20.43 -3.56 9.68
C ALA A 45 -19.69 -4.91 9.72
N ALA A 46 -20.07 -5.86 8.86
CA ALA A 46 -19.40 -7.14 8.74
C ALA A 46 -17.96 -6.96 8.22
N ASN A 47 -17.75 -6.17 7.18
CA ASN A 47 -16.41 -5.92 6.64
C ASN A 47 -15.49 -5.27 7.67
N LEU A 48 -15.98 -4.28 8.44
CA LEU A 48 -15.21 -3.65 9.50
C LEU A 48 -14.85 -4.64 10.62
N ARG A 49 -15.83 -5.42 11.11
CA ARG A 49 -15.57 -6.46 12.14
C ARG A 49 -14.54 -7.49 11.69
N ARG A 50 -14.50 -7.82 10.40
CA ARG A 50 -13.54 -8.78 9.82
C ARG A 50 -12.17 -8.17 9.55
N ALA A 51 -12.11 -6.86 9.22
CA ALA A 51 -10.86 -6.16 9.00
C ALA A 51 -10.12 -5.85 10.31
N GLU A 52 -10.84 -5.53 11.39
CA GLU A 52 -10.26 -5.14 12.67
C GLU A 52 -9.22 -6.14 13.22
N PRO A 53 -9.51 -7.45 13.35
CA PRO A 53 -8.51 -8.41 13.86
C PRO A 53 -7.28 -8.52 12.94
N LEU A 54 -7.43 -8.32 11.64
CA LEU A 54 -6.30 -8.30 10.69
C LEU A 54 -5.44 -7.04 10.88
N ILE A 55 -6.05 -5.89 11.10
CA ILE A 55 -5.35 -4.64 11.39
C ILE A 55 -4.58 -4.77 12.71
N ARG A 56 -5.21 -5.34 13.75
CA ARG A 56 -4.55 -5.64 15.03
C ARG A 56 -3.39 -6.62 14.87
N GLN A 57 -3.57 -7.66 14.07
CA GLN A 57 -2.50 -8.61 13.75
C GLN A 57 -1.33 -7.94 13.03
N ALA A 58 -1.60 -7.03 12.09
CA ALA A 58 -0.57 -6.26 11.40
C ALA A 58 0.23 -5.40 12.39
N ALA A 59 -0.44 -4.68 13.27
CA ALA A 59 0.19 -3.86 14.30
C ALA A 59 1.02 -4.72 15.28
N ALA A 60 0.49 -5.87 15.73
CA ALA A 60 1.22 -6.80 16.59
C ALA A 60 2.48 -7.38 15.93
N LYS A 61 2.50 -7.46 14.59
CA LYS A 61 3.70 -7.80 13.80
C LYS A 61 4.64 -6.61 13.56
N GLY A 62 4.39 -5.47 14.19
CA GLY A 62 5.21 -4.26 14.11
C GLY A 62 4.96 -3.40 12.86
N ALA A 63 3.84 -3.58 12.15
CA ALA A 63 3.52 -2.72 11.01
C ALA A 63 3.32 -1.26 11.46
N GLN A 64 3.97 -0.35 10.77
CA GLN A 64 3.88 1.10 11.00
C GLN A 64 2.91 1.77 10.01
N ILE A 65 2.73 1.14 8.84
CA ILE A 65 1.72 1.52 7.84
C ILE A 65 0.88 0.28 7.55
N VAL A 66 -0.43 0.41 7.65
CA VAL A 66 -1.40 -0.65 7.32
C VAL A 66 -2.29 -0.17 6.20
N VAL A 67 -2.40 -0.97 5.14
CA VAL A 67 -3.14 -0.62 3.92
C VAL A 67 -4.22 -1.66 3.67
N THR A 68 -5.46 -1.22 3.47
CA THR A 68 -6.57 -2.09 3.10
C THR A 68 -6.73 -2.18 1.57
N THR A 69 -7.67 -2.99 1.11
CA THR A 69 -8.08 -3.00 -0.30
C THR A 69 -9.00 -1.82 -0.63
N GLU A 70 -9.18 -1.54 -1.92
CA GLU A 70 -10.15 -0.56 -2.43
C GLU A 70 -11.55 -0.87 -1.93
N CYS A 71 -12.29 0.15 -1.47
CA CYS A 71 -13.68 0.04 -1.03
C CYS A 71 -13.95 -1.17 -0.12
N PHE A 72 -12.98 -1.53 0.78
CA PHE A 72 -13.16 -2.72 1.62
C PHE A 72 -14.40 -2.58 2.51
N LEU A 73 -14.68 -1.35 2.95
CA LEU A 73 -15.72 -1.08 3.92
C LEU A 73 -17.12 -1.41 3.34
N ASP A 74 -17.42 -0.89 2.16
CA ASP A 74 -18.69 -1.12 1.47
C ASP A 74 -18.71 -2.42 0.63
N GLY A 75 -17.61 -3.18 0.63
CA GLY A 75 -17.51 -4.44 -0.11
C GLY A 75 -17.54 -4.23 -1.62
N TYR A 76 -16.97 -3.12 -2.12
CA TYR A 76 -16.93 -2.76 -3.54
C TYR A 76 -18.34 -2.76 -4.17
N ALA A 77 -19.30 -2.17 -3.45
CA ALA A 77 -20.73 -2.17 -3.82
C ALA A 77 -21.01 -1.55 -5.21
N ILE A 78 -20.11 -0.67 -5.68
CA ILE A 78 -20.23 -0.03 -7.01
C ILE A 78 -20.25 -1.05 -8.16
N ALA A 79 -19.66 -2.22 -7.99
CA ALA A 79 -19.63 -3.26 -9.03
C ALA A 79 -20.98 -3.95 -9.21
N ASP A 80 -21.89 -3.83 -8.24
CA ASP A 80 -23.22 -4.42 -8.29
C ASP A 80 -24.26 -3.36 -8.65
N LYS A 81 -24.72 -3.39 -9.90
CA LYS A 81 -25.72 -2.46 -10.42
C LYS A 81 -27.16 -2.82 -9.98
N ALA A 82 -27.37 -4.02 -9.45
CA ALA A 82 -28.66 -4.43 -8.89
C ALA A 82 -28.95 -3.73 -7.54
N ILE A 83 -27.92 -3.28 -6.83
CA ILE A 83 -28.10 -2.47 -5.62
C ILE A 83 -28.83 -1.15 -6.01
N PRO A 84 -30.03 -0.86 -5.45
CA PRO A 84 -30.71 0.39 -5.73
C PRO A 84 -29.85 1.61 -5.41
N LEU A 85 -29.97 2.67 -6.21
CA LEU A 85 -29.10 3.86 -6.07
C LEU A 85 -29.13 4.46 -4.67
N ASN A 86 -30.31 4.57 -4.05
CA ASN A 86 -30.44 5.11 -2.70
C ASN A 86 -29.73 4.22 -1.66
N THR A 87 -29.85 2.90 -1.77
CA THR A 87 -29.13 1.93 -0.94
C THR A 87 -27.63 2.08 -1.12
N TYR A 88 -27.16 2.16 -2.36
CA TYR A 88 -25.74 2.41 -2.66
C TYR A 88 -25.25 3.72 -2.03
N ARG A 89 -26.01 4.81 -2.20
CA ARG A 89 -25.66 6.12 -1.64
C ARG A 89 -25.59 6.12 -0.12
N ALA A 90 -26.43 5.32 0.55
CA ALA A 90 -26.46 5.16 2.01
C ALA A 90 -25.22 4.42 2.56
N LEU A 91 -24.49 3.68 1.72
CA LEU A 91 -23.21 3.05 2.12
C LEU A 91 -22.07 4.06 2.29
N GLY A 92 -22.19 5.27 1.72
CA GLY A 92 -21.17 6.30 1.82
C GLY A 92 -20.92 6.73 3.27
N GLU A 93 -19.64 6.86 3.64
CA GLU A 93 -19.20 7.38 4.94
C GLU A 93 -18.84 8.86 4.81
N PRO A 94 -19.42 9.76 5.59
CA PRO A 94 -18.90 11.11 5.74
C PRO A 94 -17.48 11.07 6.34
N ILE A 95 -16.55 11.77 5.75
CA ILE A 95 -15.18 11.86 6.28
C ILE A 95 -14.93 13.31 6.72
N PRO A 96 -14.63 13.57 8.02
CA PRO A 96 -14.22 12.59 9.06
C PRO A 96 -15.33 12.07 9.98
N ASP A 97 -16.60 12.39 9.74
CA ASP A 97 -17.65 12.28 10.76
C ASP A 97 -18.40 10.95 10.79
N GLY A 98 -18.17 10.08 9.80
CA GLY A 98 -18.85 8.80 9.66
C GLY A 98 -18.55 7.82 10.80
N THR A 99 -19.53 6.98 11.14
CA THR A 99 -19.42 6.03 12.26
C THR A 99 -18.29 5.01 12.04
N CYS A 100 -18.19 4.44 10.84
CA CYS A 100 -17.12 3.48 10.54
C CYS A 100 -15.76 4.18 10.43
N PHE A 101 -15.73 5.39 9.89
CA PHE A 101 -14.51 6.19 9.87
C PHE A 101 -13.99 6.46 11.29
N LYS A 102 -14.84 6.89 12.23
CA LYS A 102 -14.45 7.13 13.63
C LYS A 102 -13.92 5.86 14.32
N LYS A 103 -14.46 4.68 14.01
CA LYS A 103 -13.94 3.40 14.53
C LYS A 103 -12.55 3.10 13.97
N LEU A 104 -12.32 3.33 12.67
CA LEU A 104 -10.99 3.18 12.06
C LEU A 104 -9.99 4.17 12.62
N ALA A 105 -10.40 5.42 12.86
CA ALA A 105 -9.58 6.45 13.48
C ALA A 105 -9.18 6.09 14.93
N ALA A 106 -10.14 5.59 15.71
CA ALA A 106 -9.88 5.10 17.07
C ALA A 106 -8.90 3.90 17.06
N LEU A 107 -9.06 2.98 16.11
CA LEU A 107 -8.18 1.82 15.95
C LEU A 107 -6.75 2.24 15.57
N ALA A 108 -6.60 3.18 14.62
CA ALA A 108 -5.31 3.73 14.23
C ALA A 108 -4.59 4.38 15.42
N LYS A 109 -5.32 5.14 16.25
CA LYS A 109 -4.81 5.77 17.47
C LYS A 109 -4.41 4.74 18.52
N GLU A 110 -5.26 3.77 18.81
CA GLU A 110 -5.01 2.71 19.79
C GLU A 110 -3.72 1.94 19.44
N LEU A 111 -3.59 1.57 18.17
CA LEU A 111 -2.49 0.75 17.67
C LEU A 111 -1.24 1.57 17.29
N LYS A 112 -1.32 2.91 17.32
CA LYS A 112 -0.25 3.84 16.96
C LYS A 112 0.31 3.60 15.55
N ILE A 113 -0.56 3.31 14.59
CA ILE A 113 -0.23 3.03 13.19
C ILE A 113 -0.75 4.11 12.24
N HIS A 114 -0.12 4.24 11.09
CA HIS A 114 -0.75 4.88 9.93
C HIS A 114 -1.68 3.86 9.28
N LEU A 115 -2.95 4.23 9.08
CA LEU A 115 -3.94 3.36 8.44
C LEU A 115 -4.47 4.00 7.17
N VAL A 116 -4.29 3.31 6.04
CA VAL A 116 -4.85 3.71 4.74
C VAL A 116 -6.05 2.82 4.42
N ALA A 117 -7.24 3.41 4.49
CA ALA A 117 -8.50 2.67 4.45
C ALA A 117 -9.35 3.05 3.22
N GLY A 118 -9.65 2.08 2.36
CA GLY A 118 -10.50 2.23 1.18
C GLY A 118 -11.99 2.17 1.52
N MET A 119 -12.77 3.16 1.09
CA MET A 119 -14.21 3.24 1.36
C MET A 119 -14.97 4.07 0.34
N LEU A 120 -16.27 3.88 0.27
CA LEU A 120 -17.17 4.82 -0.39
C LEU A 120 -17.35 6.03 0.53
N GLU A 121 -16.95 7.21 0.07
CA GLU A 121 -17.12 8.49 0.77
C GLU A 121 -18.45 9.15 0.37
N ALA A 122 -19.13 9.74 1.36
CA ALA A 122 -20.23 10.66 1.16
C ALA A 122 -19.76 12.10 1.42
N ASP A 123 -19.96 12.99 0.44
CA ASP A 123 -19.69 14.42 0.56
C ASP A 123 -20.86 15.16 -0.09
N GLY A 124 -21.80 15.61 0.72
CA GLY A 124 -23.11 16.07 0.27
C GLY A 124 -23.80 15.02 -0.59
N ASP A 125 -24.26 15.43 -1.76
CA ASP A 125 -24.90 14.54 -2.73
C ASP A 125 -23.94 13.67 -3.55
N LYS A 126 -22.63 13.92 -3.44
CA LYS A 126 -21.62 13.21 -4.20
C LYS A 126 -21.14 11.96 -3.47
N ARG A 127 -20.72 10.98 -4.26
CA ARG A 127 -20.08 9.76 -3.76
C ARG A 127 -18.72 9.63 -4.44
N PHE A 128 -17.71 9.25 -3.64
CA PHE A 128 -16.34 9.10 -4.13
C PHE A 128 -15.79 7.75 -3.68
N ASN A 129 -15.04 7.11 -4.56
CA ASN A 129 -14.17 6.01 -4.18
C ASN A 129 -12.92 6.63 -3.54
N THR A 130 -12.76 6.46 -2.23
CA THR A 130 -11.79 7.21 -1.43
C THR A 130 -10.90 6.29 -0.62
N ALA A 131 -9.62 6.63 -0.54
CA ALA A 131 -8.69 6.15 0.46
C ALA A 131 -8.48 7.25 1.51
N ALA A 132 -8.86 6.98 2.75
CA ALA A 132 -8.60 7.84 3.89
C ALA A 132 -7.26 7.47 4.53
N ILE A 133 -6.42 8.47 4.82
CA ILE A 133 -5.12 8.31 5.44
C ILE A 133 -5.20 8.81 6.88
N LEU A 134 -5.10 7.89 7.83
CA LEU A 134 -5.18 8.15 9.27
C LEU A 134 -3.78 8.10 9.87
N GLY A 135 -3.48 9.04 10.76
CA GLY A 135 -2.24 9.06 11.53
C GLY A 135 -2.30 8.21 12.79
N PRO A 136 -1.14 7.99 13.45
CA PRO A 136 -1.04 7.22 14.70
C PRO A 136 -1.68 7.92 15.89
N ASP A 137 -2.13 9.16 15.75
CA ASP A 137 -2.94 9.90 16.71
C ASP A 137 -4.45 9.77 16.42
N GLY A 138 -4.83 9.05 15.36
CA GLY A 138 -6.19 8.87 14.89
C GLY A 138 -6.74 10.06 14.08
N ARG A 139 -5.93 11.08 13.81
CA ARG A 139 -6.36 12.20 12.97
C ARG A 139 -6.31 11.84 11.50
N LEU A 140 -7.22 12.43 10.72
CA LEU A 140 -7.17 12.39 9.27
C LEU A 140 -5.96 13.22 8.80
N ILE A 141 -4.95 12.56 8.23
CA ILE A 141 -3.81 13.22 7.56
C ILE A 141 -4.28 13.80 6.23
N GLY A 142 -5.12 13.03 5.53
CA GLY A 142 -5.68 13.43 4.26
C GLY A 142 -6.48 12.32 3.61
N LYS A 143 -6.95 12.56 2.40
CA LYS A 143 -7.71 11.59 1.61
C LYS A 143 -7.36 11.70 0.13
N TYR A 144 -7.40 10.56 -0.55
CA TYR A 144 -7.29 10.48 -1.99
C TYR A 144 -8.60 9.99 -2.57
N ARG A 145 -9.15 10.68 -3.54
CA ARG A 145 -10.34 10.30 -4.30
C ARG A 145 -9.92 9.78 -5.67
N LYS A 146 -10.36 8.59 -6.03
CA LYS A 146 -10.05 7.96 -7.32
C LYS A 146 -10.36 8.89 -8.48
N GLN A 147 -9.39 9.06 -9.39
CA GLN A 147 -9.53 9.98 -10.52
C GLN A 147 -10.13 9.29 -11.74
N HIS A 148 -9.68 8.07 -12.06
CA HIS A 148 -10.20 7.32 -13.19
C HIS A 148 -11.24 6.28 -12.76
N LEU A 149 -12.50 6.60 -12.97
CA LEU A 149 -13.62 5.80 -12.45
C LEU A 149 -14.01 4.63 -13.35
N GLY A 150 -13.83 4.75 -14.68
CA GLY A 150 -14.34 3.74 -15.62
C GLY A 150 -15.84 3.48 -15.39
N HIS A 151 -16.21 2.23 -15.09
CA HIS A 151 -17.59 1.82 -14.85
C HIS A 151 -18.23 2.45 -13.58
N GLU A 152 -17.44 3.05 -12.70
CA GLU A 152 -17.94 3.69 -11.48
C GLU A 152 -18.57 5.06 -11.75
N SER A 153 -18.26 5.70 -12.90
CA SER A 153 -18.73 7.04 -13.27
C SER A 153 -20.27 7.19 -13.28
N VAL A 154 -20.97 6.07 -13.36
CA VAL A 154 -22.45 6.06 -13.32
C VAL A 154 -23.03 6.40 -11.94
N ARG A 155 -22.22 6.34 -10.87
CA ARG A 155 -22.68 6.56 -9.47
C ARG A 155 -21.72 7.39 -8.65
N ASN A 156 -20.45 7.47 -9.04
CA ASN A 156 -19.38 8.16 -8.32
C ASN A 156 -18.90 9.40 -9.06
N THR A 157 -18.37 10.34 -8.31
CA THR A 157 -17.70 11.55 -8.80
C THR A 157 -16.19 11.32 -8.80
N PRO A 158 -15.44 11.71 -9.85
CA PRO A 158 -14.00 11.57 -9.88
C PRO A 158 -13.29 12.56 -8.95
N GLY A 159 -12.16 12.14 -8.38
CA GLY A 159 -11.18 13.01 -7.77
C GLY A 159 -10.42 13.83 -8.81
N LYS A 160 -9.60 14.78 -8.34
CA LYS A 160 -8.89 15.73 -9.25
C LYS A 160 -7.40 15.88 -8.98
N THR A 161 -6.91 15.34 -7.85
CA THR A 161 -5.57 15.66 -7.35
C THR A 161 -4.78 14.42 -6.95
N SER A 162 -3.46 14.46 -7.15
CA SER A 162 -2.51 13.43 -6.74
C SER A 162 -1.61 13.97 -5.62
N HIS A 163 -2.21 14.38 -4.49
CA HIS A 163 -1.47 14.88 -3.34
C HIS A 163 -0.62 13.79 -2.69
N THR A 164 0.50 14.20 -2.12
CA THR A 164 1.34 13.35 -1.26
C THR A 164 1.19 13.78 0.20
N PHE A 165 1.37 12.83 1.11
CA PHE A 165 1.17 13.02 2.54
C PHE A 165 2.51 12.83 3.26
N ALA A 166 2.88 13.78 4.12
CA ALA A 166 4.08 13.68 4.93
C ALA A 166 3.89 12.63 6.03
N THR A 167 4.86 11.73 6.15
CA THR A 167 4.94 10.73 7.22
C THR A 167 6.36 10.72 7.79
N PRO A 168 6.60 10.11 8.95
CA PRO A 168 7.96 9.90 9.46
C PRO A 168 8.86 9.07 8.52
N PHE A 169 8.27 8.39 7.54
CA PHE A 169 8.94 7.47 6.60
C PHE A 169 9.15 8.09 5.21
N GLY A 170 8.90 9.38 5.05
CA GLY A 170 8.95 10.10 3.79
C GLY A 170 7.56 10.51 3.29
N ARG A 171 7.52 11.02 2.07
CA ARG A 171 6.26 11.45 1.43
C ARG A 171 5.58 10.28 0.73
N VAL A 172 4.37 9.98 1.13
CA VAL A 172 3.58 8.86 0.63
C VAL A 172 2.50 9.37 -0.31
N GLY A 173 2.44 8.81 -1.52
CA GLY A 173 1.31 8.94 -2.42
C GLY A 173 0.34 7.78 -2.25
N VAL A 174 -0.94 8.03 -2.50
CA VAL A 174 -1.98 7.00 -2.48
C VAL A 174 -2.77 7.08 -3.77
N MET A 175 -2.88 5.96 -4.48
CA MET A 175 -3.71 5.83 -5.69
C MET A 175 -4.68 4.65 -5.57
N ILE A 176 -5.71 4.64 -6.39
CA ILE A 176 -6.74 3.61 -6.34
C ILE A 176 -6.87 2.90 -7.69
N CYS A 177 -6.59 1.59 -7.68
CA CYS A 177 -6.93 0.62 -8.72
C CYS A 177 -6.59 1.08 -10.15
N ALA A 178 -7.59 1.49 -10.94
CA ALA A 178 -7.45 1.86 -12.34
C ALA A 178 -6.50 3.05 -12.57
N ASP A 179 -6.29 3.91 -11.58
CA ASP A 179 -5.39 5.06 -11.69
C ASP A 179 -3.98 4.67 -12.11
N ARG A 180 -3.50 3.46 -11.70
CA ARG A 180 -2.19 2.92 -12.10
C ARG A 180 -1.99 2.77 -13.60
N ARG A 181 -3.09 2.70 -14.36
CA ARG A 181 -3.07 2.54 -15.83
C ARG A 181 -2.76 3.86 -16.55
N PHE A 182 -2.83 4.97 -15.85
CA PHE A 182 -2.65 6.32 -16.39
C PHE A 182 -1.30 6.89 -15.93
N PRO A 183 -0.28 6.92 -16.84
CA PRO A 183 1.05 7.40 -16.51
C PRO A 183 1.07 8.80 -15.91
N ASP A 184 0.23 9.70 -16.42
CA ASP A 184 0.13 11.09 -15.97
C ASP A 184 -0.40 11.21 -14.52
N ILE A 185 -1.31 10.30 -14.07
CA ILE A 185 -1.77 10.28 -12.69
C ILE A 185 -0.61 9.87 -11.77
N VAL A 186 0.13 8.83 -12.16
CA VAL A 186 1.26 8.33 -11.36
C VAL A 186 2.43 9.31 -11.38
N GLY A 187 2.72 9.93 -12.53
CA GLY A 187 3.76 10.95 -12.68
C GLY A 187 3.55 12.14 -11.75
N ARG A 188 2.30 12.62 -11.62
CA ARG A 188 1.98 13.71 -10.68
C ARG A 188 2.29 13.39 -9.22
N PHE A 189 2.21 12.13 -8.78
CA PHE A 189 2.69 11.77 -7.43
C PHE A 189 4.20 11.95 -7.30
N ARG A 190 4.95 11.55 -8.33
CA ARG A 190 6.41 11.76 -8.36
C ARG A 190 6.76 13.23 -8.35
N GLU A 191 6.11 14.04 -9.18
CA GLU A 191 6.28 15.50 -9.25
C GLU A 191 5.97 16.16 -7.90
N ASN A 192 4.95 15.65 -7.17
CA ASN A 192 4.60 16.11 -5.83
C ASN A 192 5.47 15.50 -4.72
N GLY A 193 6.60 14.90 -5.09
CA GLY A 193 7.64 14.45 -4.17
C GLY A 193 7.35 13.12 -3.49
N ALA A 194 6.48 12.25 -4.04
CA ALA A 194 6.29 10.91 -3.51
C ALA A 194 7.60 10.13 -3.49
N GLU A 195 7.82 9.39 -2.39
CA GLU A 195 8.93 8.45 -2.21
C GLU A 195 8.42 7.01 -2.17
N LEU A 196 7.13 6.85 -1.89
CA LEU A 196 6.39 5.59 -1.84
C LEU A 196 4.99 5.80 -2.39
N LEU A 197 4.48 4.85 -3.17
CA LEU A 197 3.07 4.79 -3.58
C LEU A 197 2.37 3.59 -2.97
N LEU A 198 1.21 3.83 -2.39
CA LEU A 198 0.29 2.80 -1.92
C LEU A 198 -0.88 2.71 -2.92
N CYS A 199 -1.12 1.52 -3.46
CA CYS A 199 -2.16 1.28 -4.44
C CYS A 199 -3.21 0.32 -3.90
N LEU A 200 -4.35 0.87 -3.47
CA LEU A 200 -5.52 0.09 -3.07
C LEU A 200 -6.25 -0.38 -4.33
N SER A 201 -6.56 -1.66 -4.43
CA SER A 201 -7.22 -2.20 -5.60
C SER A 201 -8.31 -3.21 -5.25
N GLY A 202 -9.26 -3.40 -6.18
CA GLY A 202 -10.42 -4.25 -5.95
C GLY A 202 -11.06 -4.81 -7.23
N GLY A 203 -10.57 -4.45 -8.39
CA GLY A 203 -11.12 -4.89 -9.67
C GLY A 203 -10.84 -6.36 -9.99
N MET A 204 -11.44 -6.86 -11.08
CA MET A 204 -11.38 -8.27 -11.50
C MET A 204 -10.09 -8.65 -12.23
N PHE A 205 -9.12 -7.76 -12.37
CA PHE A 205 -7.88 -8.01 -13.08
C PHE A 205 -6.90 -8.81 -12.19
N GLY A 206 -6.36 -9.90 -12.75
CA GLY A 206 -5.36 -10.72 -12.06
C GLY A 206 -3.92 -10.29 -12.37
N PRO A 207 -2.91 -11.04 -11.86
CA PRO A 207 -1.49 -10.72 -11.96
C PRO A 207 -1.01 -10.49 -13.40
N LYS A 208 -1.49 -11.27 -14.36
CA LYS A 208 -1.12 -11.08 -15.78
C LYS A 208 -1.36 -9.66 -16.30
N SER A 209 -2.38 -8.97 -15.78
CA SER A 209 -2.72 -7.60 -16.17
C SER A 209 -2.15 -6.57 -15.20
N ASN A 210 -2.03 -6.90 -13.91
CA ASN A 210 -1.61 -5.97 -12.87
C ASN A 210 -0.09 -5.78 -12.85
N ASP A 211 0.66 -6.90 -12.84
CA ASP A 211 2.10 -6.88 -12.63
C ASP A 211 2.85 -6.02 -13.67
N PRO A 212 2.65 -6.21 -14.99
CA PRO A 212 3.39 -5.42 -15.98
C PRO A 212 3.13 -3.92 -15.86
N ILE A 213 1.90 -3.54 -15.50
CA ILE A 213 1.53 -2.12 -15.34
C ILE A 213 2.24 -1.54 -14.12
N LEU A 214 2.21 -2.23 -12.97
CA LEU A 214 2.84 -1.76 -11.74
C LEU A 214 4.36 -1.70 -11.88
N GLN A 215 4.98 -2.70 -12.51
CA GLN A 215 6.39 -2.71 -12.84
C GLN A 215 6.79 -1.51 -13.73
N ALA A 216 5.97 -1.23 -14.78
CA ALA A 216 6.21 -0.08 -15.63
C ALA A 216 6.09 1.24 -14.85
N ARG A 217 5.02 1.41 -14.04
CA ARG A 217 4.82 2.62 -13.23
C ARG A 217 5.95 2.83 -12.22
N SER A 218 6.42 1.76 -11.57
CA SER A 218 7.58 1.85 -10.66
C SER A 218 8.84 2.30 -11.38
N ARG A 219 9.15 1.70 -12.52
CA ARG A 219 10.34 2.03 -13.32
C ARG A 219 10.31 3.45 -13.86
N GLU A 220 9.19 3.87 -14.44
CA GLU A 220 9.02 5.21 -15.02
C GLU A 220 9.16 6.32 -13.98
N ASN A 221 8.74 6.07 -12.75
CA ASN A 221 8.71 7.08 -11.70
C ASN A 221 9.81 6.88 -10.64
N GLN A 222 10.59 5.81 -10.74
CA GLN A 222 11.62 5.45 -9.74
C GLN A 222 11.03 5.38 -8.32
N LEU A 223 9.86 4.73 -8.19
CA LEU A 223 9.11 4.62 -6.95
C LEU A 223 8.81 3.16 -6.61
N THR A 224 8.89 2.83 -5.32
CA THR A 224 8.29 1.60 -4.81
C THR A 224 6.76 1.75 -4.83
N ILE A 225 6.05 0.72 -5.32
CA ILE A 225 4.60 0.65 -5.26
C ILE A 225 4.20 -0.58 -4.45
N VAL A 226 3.40 -0.36 -3.39
CA VAL A 226 2.77 -1.42 -2.60
C VAL A 226 1.32 -1.55 -3.05
N PHE A 227 0.99 -2.67 -3.66
CA PHE A 227 -0.32 -2.97 -4.23
C PHE A 227 -1.06 -3.97 -3.35
N VAL A 228 -2.27 -3.59 -2.91
CA VAL A 228 -3.13 -4.41 -2.04
C VAL A 228 -4.47 -4.67 -2.72
N HIS A 229 -4.71 -5.93 -3.04
CA HIS A 229 -5.88 -6.40 -3.76
C HIS A 229 -6.47 -7.64 -3.07
N PRO A 230 -7.80 -7.91 -3.10
CA PRO A 230 -8.39 -9.09 -2.43
C PRO A 230 -7.83 -10.45 -2.83
N ALA A 231 -7.18 -10.53 -3.98
CA ALA A 231 -6.57 -11.75 -4.50
C ALA A 231 -5.05 -11.70 -4.60
N GLU A 232 -4.42 -10.56 -4.30
CA GLU A 232 -2.99 -10.37 -4.52
C GLU A 232 -2.40 -9.31 -3.59
N PHE A 233 -1.20 -9.59 -3.09
CA PHE A 233 -0.30 -8.60 -2.53
C PHE A 233 0.95 -8.54 -3.40
N LEU A 234 1.33 -7.35 -3.86
CA LEU A 234 2.48 -7.13 -4.73
C LEU A 234 3.26 -5.89 -4.29
N VAL A 235 4.58 -5.99 -4.30
CA VAL A 235 5.48 -4.84 -4.15
C VAL A 235 6.41 -4.81 -5.33
N THR A 236 6.46 -3.66 -6.02
CA THR A 236 7.41 -3.42 -7.11
C THR A 236 8.46 -2.39 -6.67
N ALA A 237 9.72 -2.68 -6.95
CA ALA A 237 10.86 -1.82 -6.63
C ALA A 237 11.01 -0.67 -7.67
N PRO A 238 11.80 0.38 -7.36
CA PRO A 238 11.98 1.52 -8.25
C PRO A 238 12.51 1.18 -9.65
N ASP A 239 13.25 0.09 -9.81
CA ASP A 239 13.71 -0.42 -11.09
C ASP A 239 12.65 -1.20 -11.88
N GLY A 240 11.47 -1.38 -11.29
CA GLY A 240 10.36 -2.16 -11.84
C GLY A 240 10.46 -3.66 -11.56
N SER A 241 11.42 -4.14 -10.80
CA SER A 241 11.47 -5.54 -10.36
C SER A 241 10.38 -5.83 -9.32
N ILE A 242 10.00 -7.10 -9.19
CA ILE A 242 9.06 -7.55 -8.15
C ILE A 242 9.85 -7.86 -6.90
N ALA A 243 9.68 -7.03 -5.86
CA ALA A 243 10.31 -7.21 -4.56
C ALA A 243 9.56 -8.23 -3.68
N ALA A 244 8.23 -8.27 -3.77
CA ALA A 244 7.39 -9.26 -3.08
C ALA A 244 6.09 -9.50 -3.85
N ARG A 245 5.62 -10.75 -3.88
CA ARG A 245 4.34 -11.12 -4.48
C ARG A 245 3.73 -12.33 -3.79
N THR A 246 2.43 -12.25 -3.51
CA THR A 246 1.62 -13.41 -3.09
C THR A 246 0.26 -13.34 -3.75
N ILE A 247 -0.20 -14.46 -4.30
CA ILE A 247 -1.49 -14.61 -4.98
C ILE A 247 -2.39 -15.50 -4.15
N LEU A 248 -3.63 -15.04 -3.85
CA LEU A 248 -4.63 -15.72 -3.03
C LEU A 248 -5.82 -16.26 -3.83
N GLY A 249 -5.63 -16.52 -5.11
CA GLY A 249 -6.70 -16.98 -6.00
C GLY A 249 -7.56 -15.83 -6.53
N LYS A 250 -8.68 -16.18 -7.19
CA LYS A 250 -9.49 -15.20 -7.96
C LYS A 250 -10.74 -14.69 -7.21
N GLN A 251 -11.15 -15.36 -6.15
CA GLN A 251 -12.37 -15.00 -5.43
C GLN A 251 -12.18 -13.71 -4.65
N LEU A 252 -13.00 -12.71 -4.90
CA LEU A 252 -12.93 -11.39 -4.25
C LEU A 252 -14.01 -11.22 -3.17
N LEU A 253 -15.14 -11.90 -3.35
CA LEU A 253 -16.31 -11.82 -2.49
C LEU A 253 -16.55 -13.14 -1.77
N ILE A 254 -17.16 -13.06 -0.61
CA ILE A 254 -17.75 -14.20 0.09
C ILE A 254 -19.19 -13.87 0.50
N ALA A 255 -20.01 -14.90 0.58
CA ALA A 255 -21.33 -14.76 1.16
C ALA A 255 -21.24 -14.72 2.71
N PRO A 256 -22.19 -14.08 3.42
CA PRO A 256 -22.15 -13.98 4.88
C PRO A 256 -22.00 -15.35 5.59
N GLU A 257 -22.62 -16.37 5.06
CA GLU A 257 -22.59 -17.77 5.57
C GLU A 257 -21.22 -18.46 5.32
N GLU A 258 -20.37 -17.93 4.46
CA GLU A 258 -19.04 -18.45 4.18
C GLU A 258 -17.95 -17.90 5.11
N VAL A 259 -18.30 -16.94 5.98
CA VAL A 259 -17.37 -16.33 6.93
C VAL A 259 -16.80 -17.37 7.89
N GLY A 260 -15.47 -17.40 8.02
CA GLY A 260 -14.75 -18.39 8.81
C GLY A 260 -14.57 -19.76 8.13
N GLY A 261 -15.16 -19.96 6.94
CA GLY A 261 -15.01 -21.18 6.15
C GLY A 261 -13.77 -21.17 5.24
N LYS A 262 -13.61 -22.25 4.46
CA LYS A 262 -12.45 -22.44 3.56
C LYS A 262 -12.28 -21.33 2.51
N LYS A 263 -13.35 -20.61 2.16
CA LYS A 263 -13.31 -19.51 1.19
C LYS A 263 -12.91 -18.17 1.80
N ASP A 264 -12.98 -18.04 3.13
CA ASP A 264 -12.60 -16.84 3.86
C ASP A 264 -11.07 -16.76 4.05
N GLN A 265 -10.37 -16.55 2.95
CA GLN A 265 -8.90 -16.53 2.88
C GLN A 265 -8.34 -15.14 3.13
N ASN A 266 -8.68 -14.54 4.28
CA ASN A 266 -8.12 -13.25 4.65
C ASN A 266 -6.67 -13.41 5.11
N ARG A 267 -5.82 -12.45 4.78
CA ARG A 267 -4.39 -12.48 5.09
C ARG A 267 -3.84 -11.10 5.42
N VAL A 268 -2.82 -11.11 6.29
CA VAL A 268 -1.94 -9.97 6.54
C VAL A 268 -0.59 -10.26 5.91
N PHE A 269 -0.19 -9.44 4.97
CA PHE A 269 1.13 -9.49 4.35
C PHE A 269 2.01 -8.39 4.94
N ILE A 270 3.26 -8.72 5.21
CA ILE A 270 4.25 -7.80 5.76
C ILE A 270 5.36 -7.62 4.72
N PHE A 271 5.79 -6.39 4.55
CA PHE A 271 6.95 -6.02 3.76
C PHE A 271 7.77 -4.95 4.50
N ASP A 272 9.05 -5.20 4.67
CA ASP A 272 10.00 -4.24 5.24
C ASP A 272 10.64 -3.46 4.10
N LEU A 273 10.23 -2.21 3.94
CA LEU A 273 10.75 -1.31 2.92
C LEU A 273 11.99 -0.58 3.46
N PRO A 274 13.18 -0.77 2.85
CA PRO A 274 14.35 0.04 3.16
C PRO A 274 14.09 1.51 2.81
N LEU A 275 14.32 2.41 3.77
CA LEU A 275 14.22 3.84 3.53
C LEU A 275 15.52 4.34 2.90
N GLY A 276 15.40 5.14 1.85
CA GLY A 276 16.54 5.86 1.28
C GLY A 276 17.08 6.93 2.25
N PRO A 277 18.28 7.48 1.99
CA PRO A 277 18.76 8.63 2.73
C PRO A 277 17.71 9.75 2.61
N ARG A 278 17.35 10.36 3.76
CA ARG A 278 16.47 11.53 3.74
C ARG A 278 17.10 12.58 2.84
N LYS A 279 16.40 13.02 1.80
CA LYS A 279 16.77 14.26 1.14
C LYS A 279 16.56 15.34 2.18
N GLU A 280 17.63 15.94 2.68
CA GLU A 280 17.56 17.14 3.48
C GLU A 280 16.74 18.15 2.65
N ASN A 281 15.63 18.62 3.21
CA ASN A 281 14.82 19.61 2.56
C ASN A 281 15.71 20.82 2.30
N ALA A 282 16.03 21.08 1.04
CA ALA A 282 16.51 22.40 0.65
C ALA A 282 15.42 23.40 1.08
N GLN A 283 15.76 24.21 2.09
CA GLN A 283 14.95 25.32 2.58
C GLN A 283 14.70 26.35 1.49
#